data_951ce1e38ec74d5d2fa3faab75c7ddae
#
_entry.id   951ce1e38ec74d5d2fa3faab75c7ddae
#
_cell.length_a   1.000
_cell.length_b   1.000
_cell.length_c   1.000
_cell.angle_alpha   90.00
_cell.angle_beta   90.00
_cell.angle_gamma   90.00
#
_symmetry.space_group_name_H-M   'P 1'
#
loop_
_entity.id
_entity.type
_entity.pdbx_description
1 polymer ?
#
loop_
_entity_poly.entity_id
_entity_poly.type
_entity_poly.pdbx_seq_one_letter_code
_entity_poly.pdbx_strand_id
1 'polypeptide(L)'
;MGIAIVIAALVCYLVVRGQLRGQVDDSLNAQAAAVQNGEFRALSQPFPGIPASAGGPAQYVQLVLADGSVAMRQGGIALPVQSYTLAVAGGGSRSYLTDVQVGGSHLRELTFPISATINGESVAVQLARPLNGIDRILSNLRWILALLCAGGIALAAALGRLAARRVLAPLGEVAQAAQHIGETEDLTGRIQIHADDEVGQLATRFNSMLDRLESSRAALDESVRAQRQLVADASHELRTPVTSLRTNIEVLLAGGELEPEDRRRLLADVVEQSEELSALVADLIELARGDQPPGPAEDVRLDRVVSESLARARRNSPGLEFVARLEPVIVDGIPERLGRAVNNLLDNAARHSPPGGPIEVTVDQHGVQVRDHGSGVAEDDLPYVFDRFFRGTNARGRQGTGLGLAIVRQVVEQHDGHVEAANAPGGGASFALHLPTVPVEGGAGHEPPLLEYEDPQPVKIR
;
A
#
# COMPACT_ATOMS: atom_id res chain seq x y z
N MET A 1 -18.77 28.66 0.45
CA MET A 1 -19.46 29.08 -0.79
C MET A 1 -20.80 29.77 -0.51
N GLY A 2 -21.74 29.20 0.25
CA GLY A 2 -23.05 29.80 0.55
C GLY A 2 -22.98 31.21 1.15
N ILE A 3 -22.07 31.45 2.10
CA ILE A 3 -21.86 32.76 2.73
C ILE A 3 -21.45 33.83 1.71
N ALA A 4 -20.59 33.50 0.76
CA ALA A 4 -20.15 34.44 -0.28
C ALA A 4 -21.31 34.86 -1.19
N ILE A 5 -22.21 33.93 -1.53
CA ILE A 5 -23.39 34.20 -2.36
C ILE A 5 -24.33 35.16 -1.61
N VAL A 6 -24.57 34.93 -0.30
CA VAL A 6 -25.43 35.78 0.54
C VAL A 6 -24.82 37.17 0.67
N ILE A 7 -23.52 37.29 0.92
CA ILE A 7 -22.82 38.59 0.99
C ILE A 7 -22.93 39.36 -0.33
N ALA A 8 -22.67 38.69 -1.45
CA ALA A 8 -22.77 39.32 -2.76
C ALA A 8 -24.19 39.80 -3.06
N ALA A 9 -25.23 39.04 -2.73
CA ALA A 9 -26.61 39.41 -2.88
C ALA A 9 -26.97 40.62 -2.00
N LEU A 10 -26.51 40.62 -0.70
CA LEU A 10 -26.71 41.72 0.20
C LEU A 10 -26.05 43.03 -0.33
N VAL A 11 -24.81 42.96 -0.77
CA VAL A 11 -24.09 44.09 -1.34
C VAL A 11 -24.84 44.62 -2.56
N CYS A 12 -25.24 43.76 -3.49
CA CYS A 12 -26.02 44.11 -4.65
C CYS A 12 -27.30 44.87 -4.29
N TYR A 13 -28.07 44.32 -3.30
CA TYR A 13 -29.27 44.95 -2.85
C TYR A 13 -29.03 46.35 -2.24
N LEU A 14 -28.01 46.51 -1.39
CA LEU A 14 -27.67 47.75 -0.73
C LEU A 14 -27.22 48.83 -1.77
N VAL A 15 -26.43 48.44 -2.77
CA VAL A 15 -25.97 49.33 -3.86
C VAL A 15 -27.17 49.80 -4.66
N VAL A 16 -28.05 48.92 -5.13
CA VAL A 16 -29.21 49.28 -5.93
C VAL A 16 -30.16 50.16 -5.12
N ARG A 17 -30.40 49.84 -3.85
CA ARG A 17 -31.22 50.67 -2.94
C ARG A 17 -30.64 52.05 -2.79
N GLY A 18 -29.33 52.17 -2.54
CA GLY A 18 -28.66 53.47 -2.40
C GLY A 18 -28.75 54.28 -3.68
N GLN A 19 -28.53 53.70 -4.84
CA GLN A 19 -28.58 54.38 -6.14
C GLN A 19 -30.00 54.88 -6.47
N LEU A 20 -31.02 54.03 -6.29
CA LEU A 20 -32.40 54.46 -6.58
C LEU A 20 -32.89 55.56 -5.64
N ARG A 21 -32.55 55.52 -4.36
CA ARG A 21 -32.89 56.59 -3.41
C ARG A 21 -32.13 57.86 -3.68
N GLY A 22 -30.81 57.73 -3.99
CA GLY A 22 -29.99 58.89 -4.36
C GLY A 22 -30.54 59.65 -5.57
N GLN A 23 -31.01 58.92 -6.58
CA GLN A 23 -31.64 59.57 -7.76
C GLN A 23 -32.88 60.37 -7.40
N VAL A 24 -33.70 59.92 -6.43
CA VAL A 24 -34.87 60.69 -5.95
C VAL A 24 -34.42 61.93 -5.20
N ASP A 25 -33.45 61.78 -4.30
CA ASP A 25 -32.90 62.83 -3.48
C ASP A 25 -32.26 63.92 -4.37
N ASP A 26 -31.45 63.53 -5.37
CA ASP A 26 -30.84 64.44 -6.33
C ASP A 26 -31.90 65.19 -7.13
N SER A 27 -32.93 64.52 -7.56
CA SER A 27 -34.00 65.10 -8.34
C SER A 27 -34.86 66.09 -7.54
N LEU A 28 -35.16 65.82 -6.25
CA LEU A 28 -35.83 66.73 -5.36
C LEU A 28 -34.98 67.98 -5.08
N ASN A 29 -33.68 67.78 -4.85
CA ASN A 29 -32.73 68.89 -4.66
C ASN A 29 -32.58 69.75 -5.88
N ALA A 30 -32.47 69.17 -7.09
CA ALA A 30 -32.41 69.92 -8.34
C ALA A 30 -33.66 70.77 -8.59
N GLN A 31 -34.85 70.18 -8.28
CA GLN A 31 -36.12 70.89 -8.39
C GLN A 31 -36.24 72.03 -7.37
N ALA A 32 -35.80 71.79 -6.14
CA ALA A 32 -35.77 72.80 -5.07
C ALA A 32 -34.84 73.97 -5.46
N ALA A 33 -33.64 73.63 -5.98
CA ALA A 33 -32.71 74.71 -6.48
C ALA A 33 -33.29 75.56 -7.60
N ALA A 34 -34.00 74.99 -8.56
CA ALA A 34 -34.67 75.71 -9.62
C ALA A 34 -35.76 76.65 -9.03
N VAL A 35 -36.53 76.16 -8.06
CA VAL A 35 -37.55 77.00 -7.41
C VAL A 35 -36.92 78.16 -6.62
N GLN A 36 -35.83 77.89 -5.89
CA GLN A 36 -35.10 78.93 -5.15
C GLN A 36 -34.51 80.00 -6.06
N ASN A 37 -34.14 79.64 -7.31
CA ASN A 37 -33.64 80.55 -8.32
C ASN A 37 -34.77 81.36 -9.04
N GLY A 38 -36.03 81.21 -8.63
CA GLY A 38 -37.15 81.93 -9.18
C GLY A 38 -37.89 81.26 -10.34
N GLU A 39 -37.51 80.08 -10.71
CA GLU A 39 -38.18 79.23 -11.71
C GLU A 39 -39.41 78.50 -11.16
N PHE A 40 -40.44 79.25 -10.70
CA PHE A 40 -41.65 78.63 -10.10
C PHE A 40 -42.45 77.79 -11.09
N ARG A 41 -42.22 77.91 -12.41
CA ARG A 41 -42.77 76.99 -13.41
C ARG A 41 -42.22 75.53 -13.22
N ALA A 42 -41.05 75.34 -12.58
CA ALA A 42 -40.47 74.05 -12.26
C ALA A 42 -41.38 73.23 -11.33
N LEU A 43 -42.25 73.87 -10.51
CA LEU A 43 -43.23 73.21 -9.66
C LEU A 43 -44.32 72.44 -10.42
N SER A 44 -44.63 72.91 -11.66
CA SER A 44 -45.75 72.35 -12.46
C SER A 44 -45.28 71.65 -13.75
N GLN A 45 -43.99 71.74 -14.12
CA GLN A 45 -43.51 71.08 -15.34
C GLN A 45 -43.10 69.65 -15.10
N PRO A 46 -43.58 68.70 -15.93
CA PRO A 46 -43.04 67.34 -15.92
C PRO A 46 -41.61 67.41 -16.44
N PHE A 47 -40.67 66.76 -15.68
CA PHE A 47 -39.31 66.51 -16.21
C PHE A 47 -39.43 65.60 -17.43
N PRO A 48 -38.88 65.95 -18.57
CA PRO A 48 -39.01 65.15 -19.75
C PRO A 48 -38.29 63.78 -19.54
N GLY A 49 -39.02 62.70 -19.70
CA GLY A 49 -38.48 61.37 -19.84
C GLY A 49 -38.47 60.46 -18.59
N ILE A 50 -38.81 60.93 -17.42
CA ILE A 50 -38.86 60.07 -16.21
C ILE A 50 -40.29 60.04 -15.65
N PRO A 51 -40.97 58.85 -15.65
CA PRO A 51 -42.28 58.73 -15.04
C PRO A 51 -42.23 59.02 -13.54
N ALA A 52 -43.29 59.59 -12.97
CA ALA A 52 -43.38 59.87 -11.53
C ALA A 52 -43.07 58.68 -10.63
N SER A 53 -43.37 57.46 -11.12
CA SER A 53 -43.05 56.19 -10.43
C SER A 53 -41.56 55.82 -10.45
N ALA A 54 -40.79 56.43 -11.36
CA ALA A 54 -39.36 56.17 -11.52
C ALA A 54 -38.50 57.43 -11.28
N GLY A 55 -39.00 58.42 -10.66
CA GLY A 55 -38.24 59.61 -10.30
C GLY A 55 -38.54 60.87 -11.11
N GLY A 56 -39.66 60.98 -11.83
CA GLY A 56 -40.14 62.19 -12.49
C GLY A 56 -40.41 63.37 -11.51
N PRO A 57 -40.92 64.55 -11.93
CA PRO A 57 -41.09 65.73 -11.06
C PRO A 57 -41.88 65.43 -9.79
N ALA A 58 -41.68 66.23 -8.77
CA ALA A 58 -42.39 66.05 -7.52
C ALA A 58 -43.90 66.02 -7.77
N GLN A 59 -44.54 64.94 -7.36
CA GLN A 59 -45.97 64.77 -7.59
C GLN A 59 -46.81 65.63 -6.61
N TYR A 60 -46.26 65.92 -5.45
CA TYR A 60 -46.94 66.66 -4.41
C TYR A 60 -46.14 67.88 -4.02
N VAL A 61 -46.82 69.06 -4.07
CA VAL A 61 -46.24 70.33 -3.70
C VAL A 61 -47.18 70.96 -2.67
N GLN A 62 -46.60 71.51 -1.61
CA GLN A 62 -47.35 72.24 -0.58
C GLN A 62 -46.57 73.47 -0.11
N LEU A 63 -47.21 74.64 -0.08
CA LEU A 63 -46.64 75.87 0.45
C LEU A 63 -47.25 76.10 1.91
N VAL A 64 -46.34 76.22 2.85
CA VAL A 64 -46.73 76.35 4.27
C VAL A 64 -46.27 77.71 4.81
N LEU A 65 -47.18 78.46 5.46
CA LEU A 65 -46.89 79.72 6.09
C LEU A 65 -46.35 79.52 7.51
N ALA A 66 -45.83 80.60 8.10
CA ALA A 66 -45.24 80.53 9.46
C ALA A 66 -46.24 80.14 10.57
N ASP A 67 -47.52 80.37 10.36
CA ASP A 67 -48.60 79.95 11.25
C ASP A 67 -49.03 78.47 11.11
N GLY A 68 -48.40 77.76 10.11
CA GLY A 68 -48.72 76.36 9.81
C GLY A 68 -49.87 76.19 8.81
N SER A 69 -50.49 77.28 8.37
CA SER A 69 -51.54 77.25 7.33
C SER A 69 -50.94 76.91 5.95
N VAL A 70 -51.74 76.25 5.11
CA VAL A 70 -51.35 75.86 3.76
C VAL A 70 -51.87 76.83 2.75
N ALA A 71 -50.96 77.66 2.18
CA ALA A 71 -51.30 78.64 1.22
C ALA A 71 -51.64 78.08 -0.15
N MET A 72 -50.95 77.02 -0.59
CA MET A 72 -51.17 76.36 -1.86
C MET A 72 -50.85 74.84 -1.74
N ARG A 73 -51.68 74.01 -2.38
CA ARG A 73 -51.46 72.56 -2.47
C ARG A 73 -51.70 72.08 -3.90
N GLN A 74 -50.77 71.22 -4.37
CA GLN A 74 -50.89 70.55 -5.65
C GLN A 74 -50.65 69.06 -5.47
N GLY A 75 -51.43 68.17 -6.08
CA GLY A 75 -51.23 66.73 -6.11
C GLY A 75 -52.18 65.94 -5.17
N GLY A 76 -53.20 66.50 -4.57
CA GLY A 76 -54.31 65.80 -3.92
C GLY A 76 -54.02 65.15 -2.54
N ILE A 77 -52.80 65.08 -2.09
CA ILE A 77 -52.42 64.58 -0.74
C ILE A 77 -51.92 65.73 0.10
N ALA A 78 -52.40 65.84 1.34
CA ALA A 78 -51.91 66.79 2.32
C ALA A 78 -50.60 66.25 2.94
N LEU A 79 -49.50 66.98 2.75
CA LEU A 79 -48.24 66.66 3.40
C LEU A 79 -48.27 67.06 4.84
N PRO A 80 -47.68 66.31 5.77
CA PRO A 80 -47.76 66.63 7.22
C PRO A 80 -46.86 67.84 7.48
N VAL A 81 -47.44 68.84 8.14
CA VAL A 81 -46.67 69.97 8.62
C VAL A 81 -46.04 69.62 9.95
N GLN A 82 -44.76 69.43 9.93
CA GLN A 82 -43.96 69.02 11.07
C GLN A 82 -43.19 70.24 11.66
N SER A 83 -42.57 70.05 12.85
CA SER A 83 -41.85 71.11 13.54
C SER A 83 -40.70 71.72 12.67
N TYR A 84 -40.01 70.93 11.87
CA TYR A 84 -38.99 71.42 10.97
C TYR A 84 -39.61 72.24 9.79
N THR A 85 -40.80 71.91 9.31
CA THR A 85 -41.51 72.65 8.31
C THR A 85 -41.87 74.06 8.87
N LEU A 86 -42.39 74.18 10.10
CA LEU A 86 -42.64 75.45 10.75
C LEU A 86 -41.35 76.23 10.98
N ALA A 87 -40.28 75.61 11.38
CA ALA A 87 -38.98 76.28 11.53
C ALA A 87 -38.47 76.89 10.22
N VAL A 88 -38.66 76.19 9.08
CA VAL A 88 -38.31 76.69 7.74
C VAL A 88 -39.25 77.87 7.33
N ALA A 89 -40.57 77.72 7.53
CA ALA A 89 -41.55 78.74 7.23
C ALA A 89 -41.38 80.00 8.13
N GLY A 90 -40.84 79.83 9.34
CA GLY A 90 -40.48 80.92 10.26
C GLY A 90 -39.18 81.68 9.95
N GLY A 91 -38.56 81.39 8.73
CA GLY A 91 -37.32 82.06 8.26
C GLY A 91 -36.06 81.23 8.41
N GLY A 92 -36.18 79.92 8.77
CA GLY A 92 -35.05 78.99 8.80
C GLY A 92 -34.46 78.76 7.41
N SER A 93 -33.14 78.77 7.29
CA SER A 93 -32.41 78.59 6.01
C SER A 93 -32.07 77.13 5.65
N ARG A 94 -32.38 76.15 6.49
CA ARG A 94 -32.02 74.72 6.27
C ARG A 94 -33.11 74.02 5.50
N SER A 95 -32.68 73.16 4.57
CA SER A 95 -33.58 72.18 3.92
C SER A 95 -33.57 70.87 4.67
N TYR A 96 -34.72 70.19 4.72
CA TYR A 96 -34.90 68.89 5.39
C TYR A 96 -35.45 67.87 4.42
N LEU A 97 -34.74 66.73 4.32
CA LEU A 97 -35.11 65.59 3.48
C LEU A 97 -35.53 64.41 4.38
N THR A 98 -36.82 64.04 4.32
CA THR A 98 -37.40 63.03 5.20
C THR A 98 -38.28 62.04 4.44
N ASP A 99 -38.44 60.85 5.00
CA ASP A 99 -39.46 59.90 4.56
C ASP A 99 -40.73 60.09 5.36
N VAL A 100 -41.86 60.27 4.68
CA VAL A 100 -43.16 60.43 5.29
C VAL A 100 -44.16 59.42 4.72
N GLN A 101 -45.08 58.98 5.55
CA GLN A 101 -46.12 58.03 5.13
C GLN A 101 -47.47 58.72 5.25
N VAL A 102 -48.17 58.94 4.11
CA VAL A 102 -49.43 59.62 4.06
C VAL A 102 -50.39 58.87 3.15
N GLY A 103 -51.60 58.60 3.65
CA GLY A 103 -52.66 57.94 2.87
C GLY A 103 -52.25 56.58 2.28
N GLY A 104 -51.39 55.83 2.95
CA GLY A 104 -50.87 54.54 2.48
C GLY A 104 -49.74 54.63 1.42
N SER A 105 -49.32 55.86 1.08
CA SER A 105 -48.20 56.11 0.18
C SER A 105 -46.96 56.48 0.98
N HIS A 106 -45.83 55.84 0.66
CA HIS A 106 -44.50 56.14 1.16
C HIS A 106 -43.91 57.24 0.29
N LEU A 107 -43.64 58.39 0.89
CA LEU A 107 -43.17 59.59 0.15
C LEU A 107 -41.80 60.02 0.65
N ARG A 108 -40.97 60.49 -0.23
CA ARG A 108 -39.75 61.24 0.07
C ARG A 108 -40.06 62.67 0.00
N GLU A 109 -39.94 63.41 1.09
CA GLU A 109 -40.29 64.83 1.24
C GLU A 109 -39.03 65.67 1.40
N LEU A 110 -38.92 66.77 0.62
CA LEU A 110 -37.95 67.82 0.82
C LEU A 110 -38.66 69.10 1.18
N THR A 111 -38.37 69.62 2.39
CA THR A 111 -38.86 70.93 2.87
C THR A 111 -37.72 71.92 2.78
N PHE A 112 -37.94 73.06 2.12
CA PHE A 112 -36.91 74.08 1.92
C PHE A 112 -37.51 75.49 1.91
N PRO A 113 -36.70 76.53 2.27
CA PRO A 113 -37.16 77.93 2.24
C PRO A 113 -37.11 78.49 0.79
N ILE A 114 -38.00 79.48 0.50
CA ILE A 114 -37.93 80.30 -0.70
C ILE A 114 -37.82 81.76 -0.32
N SER A 115 -37.19 82.55 -1.18
CA SER A 115 -37.05 84.02 -0.99
C SER A 115 -38.35 84.80 -1.22
N ALA A 116 -39.41 84.15 -1.73
CA ALA A 116 -40.72 84.72 -1.93
C ALA A 116 -41.52 84.80 -0.61
N THR A 117 -42.19 85.90 -0.45
CA THR A 117 -43.09 86.08 0.69
C THR A 117 -44.55 86.12 0.20
N ILE A 118 -45.45 85.55 0.96
CA ILE A 118 -46.92 85.67 0.78
C ILE A 118 -47.48 86.56 1.90
N ASN A 119 -48.12 87.65 1.54
CA ASN A 119 -48.65 88.61 2.55
C ASN A 119 -47.58 89.19 3.48
N GLY A 120 -46.29 89.18 3.07
CA GLY A 120 -45.18 89.64 3.94
C GLY A 120 -44.56 88.55 4.84
N GLU A 121 -45.11 87.37 4.86
CA GLU A 121 -44.59 86.24 5.61
C GLU A 121 -43.72 85.32 4.85
N SER A 122 -42.68 84.74 5.47
CA SER A 122 -41.81 83.72 4.88
C SER A 122 -42.61 82.43 4.67
N VAL A 123 -42.20 81.67 3.61
CA VAL A 123 -42.91 80.45 3.16
C VAL A 123 -41.95 79.28 3.10
N ALA A 124 -42.36 78.14 3.57
CA ALA A 124 -41.72 76.86 3.34
C ALA A 124 -42.38 76.12 2.17
N VAL A 125 -41.56 75.58 1.28
CA VAL A 125 -42.03 74.68 0.20
C VAL A 125 -41.72 73.23 0.59
N GLN A 126 -42.76 72.42 0.54
CA GLN A 126 -42.66 70.96 0.68
C GLN A 126 -42.84 70.34 -0.73
N LEU A 127 -41.83 69.62 -1.19
CA LEU A 127 -41.89 68.77 -2.39
C LEU A 127 -41.84 67.32 -1.98
N ALA A 128 -42.80 66.50 -2.46
CA ALA A 128 -42.77 65.12 -2.12
C ALA A 128 -42.98 64.20 -3.35
N ARG A 129 -42.25 63.07 -3.34
CA ARG A 129 -42.33 62.03 -4.32
C ARG A 129 -42.73 60.68 -3.75
N PRO A 130 -43.55 59.93 -4.45
CA PRO A 130 -43.89 58.59 -4.05
C PRO A 130 -42.72 57.65 -4.27
N LEU A 131 -42.34 56.92 -3.23
CA LEU A 131 -41.35 55.82 -3.24
C LEU A 131 -41.96 54.47 -3.57
N ASN A 132 -43.28 54.35 -3.71
CA ASN A 132 -44.01 53.12 -3.90
C ASN A 132 -43.48 52.28 -5.08
N GLY A 133 -43.04 52.94 -6.20
CA GLY A 133 -42.43 52.28 -7.35
C GLY A 133 -41.08 51.66 -7.00
N ILE A 134 -40.24 52.41 -6.28
CA ILE A 134 -38.92 52.00 -5.83
C ILE A 134 -39.06 50.85 -4.86
N ASP A 135 -39.96 50.95 -3.87
CA ASP A 135 -40.22 49.93 -2.87
C ASP A 135 -40.67 48.60 -3.54
N ARG A 136 -41.49 48.68 -4.60
CA ARG A 136 -41.91 47.50 -5.37
C ARG A 136 -40.75 46.88 -6.12
N ILE A 137 -39.88 47.68 -6.77
CA ILE A 137 -38.66 47.19 -7.44
C ILE A 137 -37.73 46.54 -6.45
N LEU A 138 -37.50 47.18 -5.28
CA LEU A 138 -36.64 46.60 -4.21
C LEU A 138 -37.22 45.32 -3.60
N SER A 139 -38.54 45.25 -3.45
CA SER A 139 -39.21 44.06 -2.98
C SER A 139 -39.04 42.88 -3.94
N ASN A 140 -39.24 43.14 -5.26
CA ASN A 140 -39.07 42.12 -6.28
C ASN A 140 -37.57 41.68 -6.35
N LEU A 141 -36.65 42.64 -6.32
CA LEU A 141 -35.21 42.33 -6.29
C LEU A 141 -34.84 41.45 -5.09
N ARG A 142 -35.40 41.77 -3.89
CA ARG A 142 -35.17 40.96 -2.68
C ARG A 142 -35.60 39.48 -2.86
N TRP A 143 -36.79 39.26 -3.46
CA TRP A 143 -37.29 37.92 -3.71
C TRP A 143 -36.47 37.21 -4.79
N ILE A 144 -36.05 37.86 -5.86
CA ILE A 144 -35.18 37.28 -6.86
C ILE A 144 -33.82 36.85 -6.27
N LEU A 145 -33.21 37.76 -5.49
CA LEU A 145 -31.94 37.48 -4.85
C LEU A 145 -32.09 36.35 -3.80
N ALA A 146 -33.19 36.27 -3.04
CA ALA A 146 -33.47 35.20 -2.10
C ALA A 146 -33.59 33.84 -2.81
N LEU A 147 -34.30 33.76 -3.94
CA LEU A 147 -34.45 32.55 -4.73
C LEU A 147 -33.12 32.11 -5.35
N LEU A 148 -32.33 33.04 -5.87
CA LEU A 148 -31.00 32.76 -6.39
C LEU A 148 -30.04 32.23 -5.33
N CYS A 149 -30.08 32.83 -4.11
CA CYS A 149 -29.29 32.32 -2.98
C CYS A 149 -29.72 30.92 -2.57
N ALA A 150 -31.01 30.67 -2.42
CA ALA A 150 -31.55 29.35 -2.07
C ALA A 150 -31.21 28.30 -3.13
N GLY A 151 -31.41 28.60 -4.42
CA GLY A 151 -31.06 27.72 -5.52
C GLY A 151 -29.56 27.43 -5.62
N GLY A 152 -28.71 28.46 -5.45
CA GLY A 152 -27.26 28.31 -5.46
C GLY A 152 -26.75 27.45 -4.31
N ILE A 153 -27.30 27.64 -3.10
CA ILE A 153 -26.95 26.82 -1.94
C ILE A 153 -27.41 25.36 -2.15
N ALA A 154 -28.64 25.17 -2.63
CA ALA A 154 -29.17 23.82 -2.88
C ALA A 154 -28.34 23.06 -3.95
N LEU A 155 -27.98 23.76 -5.04
CA LEU A 155 -27.14 23.19 -6.09
C LEU A 155 -25.74 22.84 -5.56
N ALA A 156 -25.11 23.73 -4.81
CA ALA A 156 -23.80 23.47 -4.21
C ALA A 156 -23.84 22.28 -3.24
N ALA A 157 -24.91 22.17 -2.43
CA ALA A 157 -25.10 21.04 -1.54
C ALA A 157 -25.31 19.71 -2.30
N ALA A 158 -26.10 19.72 -3.37
CA ALA A 158 -26.33 18.55 -4.21
C ALA A 158 -25.04 18.08 -4.90
N LEU A 159 -24.28 18.99 -5.50
CA LEU A 159 -23.01 18.68 -6.16
C LEU A 159 -21.97 18.21 -5.14
N GLY A 160 -21.86 18.86 -3.98
CA GLY A 160 -20.96 18.45 -2.91
C GLY A 160 -21.27 17.06 -2.39
N ARG A 161 -22.57 16.75 -2.20
CA ARG A 161 -23.00 15.41 -1.77
C ARG A 161 -22.73 14.33 -2.83
N LEU A 162 -22.91 14.67 -4.12
CA LEU A 162 -22.63 13.75 -5.23
C LEU A 162 -21.12 13.45 -5.32
N ALA A 163 -20.28 14.49 -5.23
CA ALA A 163 -18.84 14.36 -5.23
C ALA A 163 -18.35 13.54 -4.02
N ALA A 164 -18.85 13.85 -2.81
CA ALA A 164 -18.53 13.12 -1.59
C ALA A 164 -18.86 11.63 -1.71
N ARG A 165 -20.02 11.29 -2.27
CA ARG A 165 -20.41 9.89 -2.46
C ARG A 165 -19.51 9.16 -3.46
N ARG A 166 -19.10 9.81 -4.55
CA ARG A 166 -18.22 9.18 -5.55
C ARG A 166 -16.79 8.99 -5.05
N VAL A 167 -16.27 9.90 -4.24
CA VAL A 167 -14.88 9.87 -3.76
C VAL A 167 -14.73 9.08 -2.45
N LEU A 168 -15.70 9.18 -1.54
CA LEU A 168 -15.56 8.59 -0.19
C LEU A 168 -16.15 7.18 -0.07
N ALA A 169 -17.10 6.77 -0.92
CA ALA A 169 -17.69 5.44 -0.84
C ALA A 169 -16.66 4.31 -1.05
N PRO A 170 -15.76 4.39 -2.04
CA PRO A 170 -14.75 3.34 -2.26
C PRO A 170 -13.74 3.24 -1.11
N LEU A 171 -13.41 4.35 -0.42
CA LEU A 171 -12.57 4.30 0.78
C LEU A 171 -13.24 3.53 1.92
N GLY A 172 -14.58 3.59 2.01
CA GLY A 172 -15.36 2.79 2.96
C GLY A 172 -15.23 1.29 2.67
N GLU A 173 -15.23 0.88 1.41
CA GLU A 173 -15.06 -0.53 1.02
C GLU A 173 -13.66 -1.05 1.38
N VAL A 174 -12.62 -0.26 1.16
CA VAL A 174 -11.24 -0.61 1.58
C VAL A 174 -11.16 -0.77 3.09
N ALA A 175 -11.76 0.16 3.85
CA ALA A 175 -11.76 0.10 5.32
C ALA A 175 -12.53 -1.13 5.84
N GLN A 176 -13.69 -1.46 5.24
CA GLN A 176 -14.46 -2.64 5.60
C GLN A 176 -13.73 -3.94 5.26
N ALA A 177 -13.09 -4.01 4.10
CA ALA A 177 -12.28 -5.16 3.72
C ALA A 177 -11.11 -5.36 4.69
N ALA A 178 -10.41 -4.29 5.05
CA ALA A 178 -9.32 -4.35 6.03
C ALA A 178 -9.81 -4.81 7.42
N GLN A 179 -10.97 -4.33 7.87
CA GLN A 179 -11.58 -4.76 9.13
C GLN A 179 -11.98 -6.23 9.09
N HIS A 180 -12.65 -6.66 8.01
CA HIS A 180 -13.07 -8.06 7.83
C HIS A 180 -11.88 -9.02 7.86
N ILE A 181 -10.79 -8.69 7.16
CA ILE A 181 -9.55 -9.48 7.17
C ILE A 181 -8.95 -9.53 8.57
N GLY A 182 -8.95 -8.40 9.29
CA GLY A 182 -8.44 -8.36 10.67
C GLY A 182 -9.24 -9.20 11.67
N GLU A 183 -10.55 -9.37 11.45
CA GLU A 183 -11.42 -10.15 12.32
C GLU A 183 -11.50 -11.63 11.95
N THR A 184 -11.44 -11.97 10.65
CA THR A 184 -11.67 -13.34 10.14
C THR A 184 -10.40 -14.05 9.71
N GLU A 185 -9.29 -13.32 9.52
CA GLU A 185 -8.05 -13.79 8.89
C GLU A 185 -8.25 -14.36 7.47
N ASP A 186 -9.40 -14.07 6.85
CA ASP A 186 -9.70 -14.50 5.49
C ASP A 186 -9.06 -13.54 4.48
N LEU A 187 -7.98 -14.00 3.86
CA LEU A 187 -7.22 -13.27 2.85
C LEU A 187 -7.80 -13.41 1.43
N THR A 188 -8.86 -14.20 1.22
CA THR A 188 -9.39 -14.50 -0.12
C THR A 188 -10.22 -13.37 -0.70
N GLY A 189 -10.77 -12.48 0.15
CA GLY A 189 -11.55 -11.32 -0.26
C GLY A 189 -10.73 -10.35 -1.11
N ARG A 190 -11.33 -9.82 -2.20
CA ARG A 190 -10.68 -8.80 -3.05
C ARG A 190 -11.57 -7.58 -3.16
N ILE A 191 -10.94 -6.40 -3.14
CA ILE A 191 -11.63 -5.13 -3.38
C ILE A 191 -11.89 -5.01 -4.86
N GLN A 192 -13.16 -4.76 -5.24
CA GLN A 192 -13.52 -4.54 -6.64
C GLN A 192 -13.01 -3.16 -7.09
N ILE A 193 -12.27 -3.13 -8.18
CA ILE A 193 -11.72 -1.90 -8.75
C ILE A 193 -12.76 -1.32 -9.71
N HIS A 194 -13.35 -0.17 -9.34
CA HIS A 194 -14.41 0.47 -10.11
C HIS A 194 -13.96 1.75 -10.85
N ALA A 195 -12.73 2.22 -10.60
CA ALA A 195 -12.22 3.47 -11.16
C ALA A 195 -10.72 3.42 -11.45
N ASP A 196 -10.28 4.14 -12.48
CA ASP A 196 -8.86 4.34 -12.84
C ASP A 196 -8.26 5.59 -12.17
N ASP A 197 -8.73 5.92 -10.96
CA ASP A 197 -8.26 7.06 -10.16
C ASP A 197 -7.32 6.61 -9.02
N GLU A 198 -6.97 7.53 -8.11
CA GLU A 198 -6.11 7.27 -6.95
C GLU A 198 -6.69 6.18 -6.03
N VAL A 199 -8.01 6.07 -5.98
CA VAL A 199 -8.69 5.05 -5.15
C VAL A 199 -8.61 3.67 -5.81
N GLY A 200 -8.73 3.59 -7.13
CA GLY A 200 -8.50 2.37 -7.90
C GLY A 200 -7.06 1.87 -7.77
N GLN A 201 -6.08 2.78 -7.79
CA GLN A 201 -4.67 2.45 -7.52
C GLN A 201 -4.47 1.93 -6.10
N LEU A 202 -5.13 2.53 -5.10
CA LEU A 202 -5.08 2.05 -3.72
C LEU A 202 -5.65 0.62 -3.61
N ALA A 203 -6.80 0.35 -4.22
CA ALA A 203 -7.42 -0.98 -4.24
C ALA A 203 -6.49 -2.02 -4.90
N THR A 204 -5.83 -1.66 -6.01
CA THR A 204 -4.87 -2.53 -6.70
C THR A 204 -3.68 -2.87 -5.81
N ARG A 205 -3.10 -1.86 -5.14
CA ARG A 205 -1.96 -2.07 -4.22
C ARG A 205 -2.37 -2.90 -3.00
N PHE A 206 -3.58 -2.69 -2.49
CA PHE A 206 -4.12 -3.47 -1.39
C PHE A 206 -4.32 -4.94 -1.78
N ASN A 207 -4.91 -5.22 -2.94
CA ASN A 207 -5.05 -6.57 -3.46
C ASN A 207 -3.68 -7.26 -3.67
N SER A 208 -2.68 -6.52 -4.20
CA SER A 208 -1.31 -7.06 -4.35
C SER A 208 -0.65 -7.38 -3.01
N MET A 209 -0.95 -6.60 -1.96
CA MET A 209 -0.49 -6.91 -0.60
C MET A 209 -1.14 -8.19 -0.07
N LEU A 210 -2.45 -8.37 -0.31
CA LEU A 210 -3.17 -9.60 0.07
C LEU A 210 -2.60 -10.83 -0.64
N ASP A 211 -2.32 -10.75 -1.95
CA ASP A 211 -1.70 -11.85 -2.71
C ASP A 211 -0.34 -12.25 -2.11
N ARG A 212 0.46 -11.28 -1.70
CA ARG A 212 1.75 -11.55 -1.04
C ARG A 212 1.59 -12.19 0.35
N LEU A 213 0.61 -11.72 1.13
CA LEU A 213 0.32 -12.29 2.44
C LEU A 213 -0.19 -13.72 2.34
N GLU A 214 -1.09 -13.99 1.39
CA GLU A 214 -1.63 -15.33 1.12
C GLU A 214 -0.51 -16.28 0.69
N SER A 215 0.35 -15.86 -0.24
CA SER A 215 1.52 -16.63 -0.68
C SER A 215 2.50 -16.91 0.46
N SER A 216 2.78 -15.89 1.29
CA SER A 216 3.67 -16.03 2.46
C SER A 216 3.09 -16.98 3.51
N ARG A 217 1.76 -16.90 3.76
CA ARG A 217 1.08 -17.81 4.69
C ARG A 217 1.10 -19.26 4.18
N ALA A 218 0.83 -19.46 2.89
CA ALA A 218 0.89 -20.78 2.26
C ALA A 218 2.29 -21.39 2.37
N ALA A 219 3.34 -20.62 2.09
CA ALA A 219 4.72 -21.06 2.24
C ALA A 219 5.08 -21.39 3.70
N LEU A 220 4.61 -20.61 4.67
CA LEU A 220 4.81 -20.87 6.09
C LEU A 220 4.10 -22.14 6.53
N ASP A 221 2.85 -22.35 6.12
CA ASP A 221 2.08 -23.55 6.44
C ASP A 221 2.74 -24.81 5.85
N GLU A 222 3.28 -24.73 4.65
CA GLU A 222 4.04 -25.82 4.02
C GLU A 222 5.33 -26.12 4.80
N SER A 223 6.10 -25.09 5.17
CA SER A 223 7.31 -25.24 6.00
C SER A 223 7.01 -25.89 7.35
N VAL A 224 5.94 -25.44 8.03
CA VAL A 224 5.52 -26.03 9.32
C VAL A 224 5.12 -27.51 9.16
N ARG A 225 4.42 -27.86 8.07
CA ARG A 225 4.07 -29.27 7.79
C ARG A 225 5.31 -30.11 7.54
N ALA A 226 6.24 -29.63 6.70
CA ALA A 226 7.49 -30.29 6.41
C ALA A 226 8.34 -30.52 7.69
N GLN A 227 8.38 -29.51 8.58
CA GLN A 227 9.07 -29.59 9.85
C GLN A 227 8.43 -30.63 10.79
N ARG A 228 7.09 -30.66 10.89
CA ARG A 228 6.37 -31.66 11.70
C ARG A 228 6.62 -33.08 11.18
N GLN A 229 6.61 -33.24 9.87
CA GLN A 229 6.91 -34.52 9.25
C GLN A 229 8.35 -34.98 9.57
N LEU A 230 9.32 -34.07 9.42
CA LEU A 230 10.72 -34.37 9.78
C LEU A 230 10.86 -34.83 11.24
N VAL A 231 10.20 -34.16 12.20
CA VAL A 231 10.25 -34.51 13.60
C VAL A 231 9.59 -35.88 13.85
N ALA A 232 8.49 -36.20 13.18
CA ALA A 232 7.82 -37.49 13.30
C ALA A 232 8.70 -38.62 12.77
N ASP A 233 9.25 -38.45 11.56
CA ASP A 233 10.11 -39.43 10.91
C ASP A 233 11.41 -39.67 11.73
N ALA A 234 12.05 -38.56 12.17
CA ALA A 234 13.21 -38.64 13.06
C ALA A 234 12.94 -39.39 14.36
N SER A 235 11.75 -39.17 14.95
CA SER A 235 11.37 -39.87 16.19
C SER A 235 11.22 -41.38 15.98
N HIS A 236 10.74 -41.80 14.83
CA HIS A 236 10.64 -43.20 14.45
C HIS A 236 12.01 -43.85 14.23
N GLU A 237 12.87 -43.19 13.45
CA GLU A 237 14.19 -43.70 13.09
C GLU A 237 15.19 -43.68 14.26
N LEU A 238 15.05 -42.75 15.21
CA LEU A 238 15.84 -42.74 16.44
C LEU A 238 15.42 -43.85 17.45
N ARG A 239 14.13 -44.19 17.47
CA ARG A 239 13.62 -45.21 18.46
C ARG A 239 14.21 -46.59 18.23
N THR A 240 14.38 -47.00 16.98
CA THR A 240 14.87 -48.34 16.62
C THR A 240 16.29 -48.57 17.12
N PRO A 241 17.33 -47.79 16.80
CA PRO A 241 18.68 -48.00 17.28
C PRO A 241 18.79 -47.82 18.82
N VAL A 242 18.05 -46.87 19.40
CA VAL A 242 18.02 -46.69 20.86
C VAL A 242 17.45 -47.93 21.58
N THR A 243 16.39 -48.54 21.03
CA THR A 243 15.81 -49.77 21.61
C THR A 243 16.77 -50.92 21.48
N SER A 244 17.43 -51.11 20.34
CA SER A 244 18.43 -52.14 20.10
C SER A 244 19.65 -51.95 21.01
N LEU A 245 20.19 -50.74 21.10
CA LEU A 245 21.26 -50.38 22.04
C LEU A 245 20.89 -50.77 23.49
N ARG A 246 19.68 -50.38 23.92
CA ARG A 246 19.20 -50.72 25.27
C ARG A 246 19.14 -52.21 25.48
N THR A 247 18.58 -52.98 24.53
CA THR A 247 18.50 -54.44 24.61
C THR A 247 19.87 -55.09 24.70
N ASN A 248 20.84 -54.68 23.87
CA ASN A 248 22.19 -55.19 23.89
C ASN A 248 22.88 -54.90 25.24
N ILE A 249 22.69 -53.72 25.80
CA ILE A 249 23.23 -53.35 27.11
C ILE A 249 22.53 -54.14 28.24
N GLU A 250 21.21 -54.32 28.18
CA GLU A 250 20.45 -55.14 29.17
C GLU A 250 20.95 -56.59 29.18
N VAL A 251 21.24 -57.18 28.00
CA VAL A 251 21.84 -58.53 27.91
C VAL A 251 23.25 -58.57 28.51
N LEU A 252 24.07 -57.56 28.25
CA LEU A 252 25.42 -57.46 28.85
C LEU A 252 25.38 -57.27 30.35
N LEU A 253 24.37 -56.60 30.90
CA LEU A 253 24.18 -56.33 32.33
C LEU A 253 23.53 -57.52 33.08
N ALA A 254 22.73 -58.35 32.41
CA ALA A 254 22.04 -59.50 33.02
C ALA A 254 22.99 -60.57 33.50
N GLY A 255 24.30 -60.48 33.24
CA GLY A 255 25.35 -61.28 33.88
C GLY A 255 25.33 -62.79 33.63
N GLY A 256 24.64 -63.23 32.55
CA GLY A 256 24.72 -64.63 32.12
C GLY A 256 26.12 -64.98 31.66
N GLU A 257 26.50 -66.30 31.75
CA GLU A 257 27.76 -66.82 31.19
C GLU A 257 27.73 -66.71 29.67
N LEU A 258 27.99 -65.49 29.17
CA LEU A 258 28.21 -65.22 27.75
C LEU A 258 29.62 -65.71 27.41
N GLU A 259 29.73 -66.50 26.34
CA GLU A 259 31.03 -66.85 25.79
C GLU A 259 31.80 -65.57 25.47
N PRO A 260 33.12 -65.53 25.66
CA PRO A 260 33.94 -64.35 25.43
C PRO A 260 33.78 -63.76 24.02
N GLU A 261 33.43 -64.57 23.06
CA GLU A 261 33.21 -64.16 21.67
C GLU A 261 31.86 -63.49 21.45
N ASP A 262 30.79 -63.97 22.08
CA ASP A 262 29.46 -63.37 22.03
C ASP A 262 29.44 -62.01 22.75
N ARG A 263 30.16 -61.90 23.87
CA ARG A 263 30.33 -60.62 24.58
C ARG A 263 31.06 -59.57 23.70
N ARG A 264 32.11 -60.03 22.97
CA ARG A 264 32.82 -59.10 22.02
C ARG A 264 31.90 -58.65 20.89
N ARG A 265 31.09 -59.55 20.32
CA ARG A 265 30.12 -59.23 19.27
C ARG A 265 29.10 -58.21 19.76
N LEU A 266 28.47 -58.43 20.92
CA LEU A 266 27.51 -57.48 21.52
C LEU A 266 28.13 -56.12 21.81
N LEU A 267 29.39 -56.07 22.28
CA LEU A 267 30.09 -54.80 22.46
C LEU A 267 30.40 -54.11 21.13
N ALA A 268 30.78 -54.84 20.11
CA ALA A 268 30.98 -54.28 18.75
C ALA A 268 29.68 -53.74 18.20
N ASP A 269 28.55 -54.46 18.35
CA ASP A 269 27.22 -54.01 17.94
C ASP A 269 26.79 -52.72 18.65
N VAL A 270 27.10 -52.59 19.97
CA VAL A 270 26.80 -51.37 20.74
C VAL A 270 27.59 -50.17 20.22
N VAL A 271 28.88 -50.37 19.92
CA VAL A 271 29.71 -49.28 19.33
C VAL A 271 29.19 -48.89 17.96
N GLU A 272 28.94 -49.87 17.08
CA GLU A 272 28.41 -49.66 15.75
C GLU A 272 27.09 -48.87 15.74
N GLN A 273 26.12 -49.29 16.59
CA GLN A 273 24.83 -48.59 16.72
C GLN A 273 24.97 -47.20 17.33
N SER A 274 25.96 -46.97 18.22
CA SER A 274 26.25 -45.63 18.75
C SER A 274 26.81 -44.68 17.68
N GLU A 275 27.67 -45.22 16.80
CA GLU A 275 28.18 -44.46 15.65
C GLU A 275 27.08 -44.14 14.66
N GLU A 276 26.20 -45.09 14.32
CA GLU A 276 25.03 -44.93 13.46
C GLU A 276 24.09 -43.85 14.02
N LEU A 277 23.79 -43.91 15.34
CA LEU A 277 22.96 -42.91 16.01
C LEU A 277 23.58 -41.49 15.93
N SER A 278 24.91 -41.41 16.13
CA SER A 278 25.64 -40.12 16.03
C SER A 278 25.58 -39.53 14.62
N ALA A 279 25.73 -40.36 13.60
CA ALA A 279 25.60 -39.97 12.20
C ALA A 279 24.17 -39.49 11.87
N LEU A 280 23.15 -40.24 12.34
CA LEU A 280 21.74 -39.88 12.18
C LEU A 280 21.40 -38.51 12.79
N VAL A 281 21.88 -38.26 14.03
CA VAL A 281 21.71 -36.97 14.70
C VAL A 281 22.39 -35.84 13.92
N ALA A 282 23.59 -36.07 13.44
CA ALA A 282 24.32 -35.08 12.62
C ALA A 282 23.59 -34.77 11.31
N ASP A 283 23.01 -35.75 10.64
CA ASP A 283 22.22 -35.60 9.42
C ASP A 283 20.90 -34.85 9.67
N LEU A 284 20.22 -35.13 10.80
CA LEU A 284 19.00 -34.42 11.21
C LEU A 284 19.25 -32.94 11.51
N ILE A 285 20.35 -32.64 12.22
CA ILE A 285 20.74 -31.23 12.49
C ILE A 285 20.98 -30.48 11.18
N GLU A 286 21.57 -31.15 10.21
CA GLU A 286 21.82 -30.53 8.91
C GLU A 286 20.53 -30.26 8.11
N LEU A 287 19.65 -31.26 8.05
CA LEU A 287 18.34 -31.08 7.42
C LEU A 287 17.56 -29.92 8.06
N ALA A 288 17.59 -29.81 9.40
CA ALA A 288 16.95 -28.71 10.11
C ALA A 288 17.62 -27.34 9.86
N ARG A 289 18.95 -27.31 9.65
CA ARG A 289 19.67 -26.09 9.26
C ARG A 289 19.41 -25.65 7.83
N GLY A 290 19.12 -26.61 6.96
CA GLY A 290 18.81 -26.31 5.56
C GLY A 290 17.56 -25.45 5.39
N ASP A 291 16.62 -25.46 6.34
CA ASP A 291 15.43 -24.59 6.33
C ASP A 291 15.72 -23.14 6.76
N GLN A 292 16.96 -22.83 7.19
CA GLN A 292 17.38 -21.46 7.49
C GLN A 292 17.81 -20.76 6.20
N PRO A 293 17.59 -19.41 6.11
CA PRO A 293 18.08 -18.63 4.97
C PRO A 293 19.56 -18.93 4.72
N PRO A 294 19.96 -19.21 3.50
CA PRO A 294 21.36 -19.44 3.18
C PRO A 294 22.20 -18.23 3.63
N GLY A 295 23.38 -18.49 4.18
CA GLY A 295 24.39 -17.44 4.39
C GLY A 295 24.72 -16.77 3.05
N PRO A 296 25.54 -15.72 3.05
CA PRO A 296 25.92 -15.07 1.80
C PRO A 296 26.58 -16.12 0.89
N ALA A 297 26.04 -16.26 -0.32
CA ALA A 297 26.61 -17.08 -1.35
C ALA A 297 27.87 -16.39 -1.91
N GLU A 298 28.86 -17.18 -2.32
CA GLU A 298 30.11 -16.71 -2.91
C GLU A 298 30.47 -17.52 -4.15
N ASP A 299 31.36 -16.98 -4.96
CA ASP A 299 31.90 -17.68 -6.14
C ASP A 299 32.78 -18.86 -5.72
N VAL A 300 32.22 -20.07 -5.77
CA VAL A 300 32.86 -21.31 -5.33
C VAL A 300 33.47 -22.06 -6.50
N ARG A 301 34.77 -22.38 -6.44
CA ARG A 301 35.43 -23.30 -7.37
C ARG A 301 35.03 -24.73 -7.06
N LEU A 302 34.02 -25.24 -7.80
CA LEU A 302 33.42 -26.55 -7.60
C LEU A 302 34.45 -27.70 -7.74
N ASP A 303 35.35 -27.58 -8.69
CA ASP A 303 36.46 -28.53 -8.91
C ASP A 303 37.36 -28.66 -7.66
N ARG A 304 37.61 -27.59 -6.94
CA ARG A 304 38.39 -27.61 -5.68
C ARG A 304 37.62 -28.28 -4.55
N VAL A 305 36.36 -27.95 -4.39
CA VAL A 305 35.48 -28.58 -3.38
C VAL A 305 35.41 -30.08 -3.57
N VAL A 306 35.26 -30.54 -4.85
CA VAL A 306 35.24 -31.95 -5.17
C VAL A 306 36.61 -32.59 -4.97
N SER A 307 37.70 -31.91 -5.29
CA SER A 307 39.08 -32.39 -5.06
C SER A 307 39.37 -32.65 -3.58
N GLU A 308 38.95 -31.70 -2.70
CA GLU A 308 39.07 -31.83 -1.22
C GLU A 308 38.24 -33.02 -0.71
N SER A 309 36.99 -33.14 -1.18
CA SER A 309 36.11 -34.26 -0.86
C SER A 309 36.68 -35.61 -1.26
N LEU A 310 37.28 -35.69 -2.47
CA LEU A 310 37.98 -36.87 -2.95
C LEU A 310 39.21 -37.24 -2.11
N ALA A 311 40.00 -36.25 -1.68
CA ALA A 311 41.13 -36.47 -0.78
C ALA A 311 40.69 -37.06 0.56
N ARG A 312 39.51 -36.63 1.10
CA ARG A 312 38.90 -37.23 2.25
C ARG A 312 38.41 -38.64 2.01
N ALA A 313 37.68 -38.90 0.90
CA ALA A 313 37.12 -40.17 0.55
C ALA A 313 38.22 -41.26 0.39
N ARG A 314 39.35 -40.91 -0.27
CA ARG A 314 40.52 -41.75 -0.42
C ARG A 314 41.12 -42.17 0.92
N ARG A 315 41.19 -41.28 1.91
CA ARG A 315 41.68 -41.60 3.28
C ARG A 315 40.73 -42.53 4.03
N ASN A 316 39.41 -42.34 3.86
CA ASN A 316 38.39 -43.10 4.57
C ASN A 316 38.13 -44.46 3.94
N SER A 317 38.41 -44.64 2.64
CA SER A 317 38.15 -45.86 1.90
C SER A 317 39.37 -46.26 1.08
N PRO A 318 40.51 -46.65 1.68
CA PRO A 318 41.78 -46.92 0.99
C PRO A 318 41.73 -48.13 0.09
N GLY A 319 40.70 -49.00 0.18
CA GLY A 319 40.48 -50.15 -0.67
C GLY A 319 39.71 -49.90 -1.97
N LEU A 320 39.34 -48.64 -2.25
CA LEU A 320 38.61 -48.25 -3.46
C LEU A 320 39.45 -47.33 -4.32
N GLU A 321 39.26 -47.43 -5.66
CA GLU A 321 39.89 -46.56 -6.62
C GLU A 321 38.97 -45.40 -6.96
N PHE A 322 39.47 -44.15 -6.86
CA PHE A 322 38.74 -42.93 -7.22
C PHE A 322 39.35 -42.32 -8.49
N VAL A 323 38.59 -42.41 -9.60
CA VAL A 323 39.00 -41.84 -10.91
C VAL A 323 38.28 -40.49 -11.07
N ALA A 324 39.02 -39.42 -11.22
CA ALA A 324 38.44 -38.08 -11.25
C ALA A 324 38.79 -37.34 -12.54
N ARG A 325 37.77 -36.66 -13.12
CA ARG A 325 37.92 -35.68 -14.19
C ARG A 325 37.25 -34.39 -13.72
N LEU A 326 38.06 -33.39 -13.39
CA LEU A 326 37.59 -32.15 -12.76
C LEU A 326 37.87 -30.95 -13.69
N GLU A 327 36.85 -30.46 -14.38
CA GLU A 327 36.92 -29.21 -15.13
C GLU A 327 36.73 -28.02 -14.20
N PRO A 328 37.47 -26.90 -14.38
CA PRO A 328 37.36 -25.74 -13.54
C PRO A 328 36.05 -25.00 -13.85
N VAL A 329 35.12 -25.05 -12.92
CA VAL A 329 33.82 -24.33 -12.97
C VAL A 329 33.55 -23.61 -11.69
N ILE A 330 32.76 -22.49 -11.77
CA ILE A 330 32.35 -21.69 -10.66
C ILE A 330 30.85 -21.87 -10.47
N VAL A 331 30.43 -21.94 -9.20
CA VAL A 331 29.02 -21.96 -8.76
C VAL A 331 28.86 -20.87 -7.73
N ASP A 332 27.77 -20.11 -7.82
CA ASP A 332 27.35 -19.21 -6.74
C ASP A 332 26.76 -20.06 -5.60
N GLY A 333 27.43 -20.10 -4.45
CA GLY A 333 27.00 -21.00 -3.40
C GLY A 333 27.80 -20.94 -2.10
N ILE A 334 27.55 -21.92 -1.24
CA ILE A 334 28.19 -22.06 0.08
C ILE A 334 29.11 -23.28 0.06
N PRO A 335 30.45 -23.07 0.15
CA PRO A 335 31.45 -24.14 -0.02
C PRO A 335 31.22 -25.35 0.91
N GLU A 336 30.89 -25.09 2.18
CA GLU A 336 30.68 -26.14 3.19
C GLU A 336 29.47 -27.01 2.85
N ARG A 337 28.37 -26.43 2.34
CA ARG A 337 27.16 -27.15 1.95
C ARG A 337 27.42 -27.99 0.67
N LEU A 338 28.05 -27.39 -0.33
CA LEU A 338 28.43 -28.10 -1.54
C LEU A 338 29.39 -29.26 -1.25
N GLY A 339 30.40 -29.03 -0.40
CA GLY A 339 31.32 -30.07 0.06
C GLY A 339 30.62 -31.22 0.77
N ARG A 340 29.59 -30.92 1.57
CA ARG A 340 28.79 -31.94 2.25
C ARG A 340 27.94 -32.77 1.28
N ALA A 341 27.32 -32.13 0.28
CA ALA A 341 26.57 -32.84 -0.75
C ALA A 341 27.49 -33.82 -1.51
N VAL A 342 28.67 -33.36 -1.91
CA VAL A 342 29.67 -34.21 -2.58
C VAL A 342 30.14 -35.34 -1.67
N ASN A 343 30.42 -35.05 -0.40
CA ASN A 343 30.82 -36.10 0.54
C ASN A 343 29.75 -37.20 0.69
N ASN A 344 28.46 -36.81 0.78
CA ASN A 344 27.35 -37.75 0.86
C ASN A 344 27.26 -38.64 -0.39
N LEU A 345 27.52 -38.09 -1.58
CA LEU A 345 27.57 -38.90 -2.81
C LEU A 345 28.76 -39.86 -2.81
N LEU A 346 29.95 -39.39 -2.40
CA LEU A 346 31.14 -40.22 -2.35
C LEU A 346 31.03 -41.32 -1.30
N ASP A 347 30.49 -41.04 -0.10
CA ASP A 347 30.23 -42.02 0.94
C ASP A 347 29.19 -43.03 0.47
N ASN A 348 28.16 -42.61 -0.26
CA ASN A 348 27.17 -43.51 -0.85
C ASN A 348 27.81 -44.42 -1.90
N ALA A 349 28.56 -43.89 -2.80
CA ALA A 349 29.29 -44.66 -3.83
C ALA A 349 30.29 -45.65 -3.24
N ALA A 350 31.04 -45.23 -2.18
CA ALA A 350 31.98 -46.08 -1.50
C ALA A 350 31.29 -47.27 -0.76
N ARG A 351 30.11 -47.06 -0.23
CA ARG A 351 29.33 -48.09 0.46
C ARG A 351 28.75 -49.13 -0.48
N HIS A 352 28.40 -48.72 -1.70
CA HIS A 352 27.75 -49.60 -2.68
C HIS A 352 28.71 -50.22 -3.70
N SER A 353 29.93 -49.67 -3.87
CA SER A 353 30.96 -50.24 -4.75
C SER A 353 31.51 -51.59 -4.23
N PRO A 354 31.82 -52.50 -5.12
CA PRO A 354 32.54 -53.76 -4.75
C PRO A 354 33.98 -53.41 -4.32
N PRO A 355 34.61 -54.25 -3.49
CA PRO A 355 36.00 -54.06 -3.12
C PRO A 355 36.91 -53.95 -4.33
N GLY A 356 37.73 -52.89 -4.41
CA GLY A 356 38.61 -52.60 -5.55
C GLY A 356 37.90 -52.04 -6.81
N GLY A 357 36.56 -51.81 -6.73
CA GLY A 357 35.82 -51.20 -7.85
C GLY A 357 36.12 -49.71 -7.96
N PRO A 358 36.20 -49.18 -9.20
CA PRO A 358 36.42 -47.75 -9.43
C PRO A 358 35.15 -46.94 -9.06
N ILE A 359 35.36 -45.73 -8.54
CA ILE A 359 34.34 -44.70 -8.40
C ILE A 359 34.75 -43.54 -9.29
N GLU A 360 33.92 -43.28 -10.31
CA GLU A 360 34.18 -42.23 -11.28
C GLU A 360 33.53 -40.93 -10.85
N VAL A 361 34.28 -39.82 -10.82
CA VAL A 361 33.81 -38.49 -10.44
C VAL A 361 34.13 -37.52 -11.55
N THR A 362 33.09 -36.88 -12.07
CA THR A 362 33.22 -35.89 -13.13
C THR A 362 32.66 -34.53 -12.64
N VAL A 363 33.42 -33.48 -12.91
CA VAL A 363 32.94 -32.09 -12.77
C VAL A 363 33.04 -31.44 -14.14
N ASP A 364 31.93 -30.91 -14.60
CA ASP A 364 31.83 -30.19 -15.88
C ASP A 364 30.90 -29.00 -15.78
N GLN A 365 30.58 -28.36 -16.91
CA GLN A 365 29.66 -27.24 -16.99
C GLN A 365 28.22 -27.54 -16.52
N HIS A 366 27.86 -28.78 -16.26
CA HIS A 366 26.55 -29.19 -15.77
C HIS A 366 26.53 -29.44 -14.26
N GLY A 367 27.70 -29.52 -13.61
CA GLY A 367 27.85 -29.75 -12.18
C GLY A 367 28.75 -30.96 -11.85
N VAL A 368 28.28 -31.83 -10.93
CA VAL A 368 29.05 -32.99 -10.44
C VAL A 368 28.31 -34.28 -10.74
N GLN A 369 29.01 -35.26 -11.27
CA GLN A 369 28.50 -36.61 -11.43
C GLN A 369 29.40 -37.59 -10.70
N VAL A 370 28.79 -38.50 -9.91
CA VAL A 370 29.46 -39.61 -9.22
C VAL A 370 28.84 -40.92 -9.69
N ARG A 371 29.68 -41.83 -10.20
CA ARG A 371 29.26 -43.14 -10.63
C ARG A 371 29.98 -44.22 -9.83
N ASP A 372 29.21 -45.17 -9.30
CA ASP A 372 29.70 -46.41 -8.71
C ASP A 372 29.58 -47.58 -9.68
N HIS A 373 30.25 -48.70 -9.36
CA HIS A 373 30.18 -49.96 -10.09
C HIS A 373 29.55 -51.06 -9.24
N GLY A 374 28.61 -50.71 -8.38
CA GLY A 374 27.87 -51.62 -7.51
C GLY A 374 26.74 -52.35 -8.24
N SER A 375 25.75 -52.77 -7.44
CA SER A 375 24.58 -53.48 -7.95
C SER A 375 23.54 -52.59 -8.64
N GLY A 376 23.76 -51.27 -8.65
CA GLY A 376 22.76 -50.32 -9.09
C GLY A 376 21.58 -50.20 -8.16
N VAL A 377 20.57 -49.44 -8.61
CA VAL A 377 19.29 -49.18 -7.91
C VAL A 377 18.16 -49.91 -8.63
N ALA A 378 17.20 -50.51 -7.91
CA ALA A 378 16.03 -51.09 -8.56
C ALA A 378 15.25 -49.97 -9.33
N GLU A 379 14.69 -50.27 -10.49
CA GLU A 379 14.02 -49.28 -11.33
C GLU A 379 12.85 -48.63 -10.60
N ASP A 380 12.10 -49.40 -9.78
CA ASP A 380 10.99 -48.93 -8.97
C ASP A 380 11.45 -48.01 -7.81
N ASP A 381 12.71 -48.12 -7.39
CA ASP A 381 13.29 -47.35 -6.29
C ASP A 381 13.88 -45.99 -6.76
N LEU A 382 14.26 -45.88 -8.04
CA LEU A 382 14.91 -44.68 -8.59
C LEU A 382 14.18 -43.35 -8.33
N PRO A 383 12.85 -43.27 -8.45
CA PRO A 383 12.15 -42.02 -8.19
C PRO A 383 12.23 -41.54 -6.74
N TYR A 384 12.53 -42.46 -5.80
CA TYR A 384 12.45 -42.22 -4.36
C TYR A 384 13.82 -42.15 -3.66
N VAL A 385 14.93 -42.37 -4.40
CA VAL A 385 16.27 -42.45 -3.77
C VAL A 385 16.72 -41.18 -3.05
N PHE A 386 16.14 -40.02 -3.42
CA PHE A 386 16.39 -38.75 -2.78
C PHE A 386 15.38 -38.40 -1.66
N ASP A 387 14.40 -39.28 -1.42
CA ASP A 387 13.43 -39.05 -0.35
C ASP A 387 14.06 -39.32 1.02
N ARG A 388 13.60 -38.59 2.03
CA ARG A 388 14.10 -38.70 3.41
C ARG A 388 13.83 -40.10 3.95
N PHE A 389 14.84 -40.70 4.59
CA PHE A 389 14.80 -42.05 5.19
C PHE A 389 14.53 -43.20 4.19
N PHE A 390 14.59 -42.92 2.89
CA PHE A 390 14.41 -43.94 1.87
C PHE A 390 15.59 -44.91 1.87
N ARG A 391 15.27 -46.20 1.87
CA ARG A 391 16.24 -47.31 1.79
C ARG A 391 15.72 -48.34 0.79
N GLY A 392 16.41 -48.47 -0.32
CA GLY A 392 16.03 -49.39 -1.39
C GLY A 392 15.87 -50.83 -0.90
N THR A 393 15.09 -51.61 -1.64
CA THR A 393 14.74 -53.01 -1.31
C THR A 393 15.95 -53.91 -1.11
N ASN A 394 17.05 -53.62 -1.84
CA ASN A 394 18.31 -54.38 -1.74
C ASN A 394 19.24 -53.92 -0.61
N ALA A 395 18.90 -52.83 0.05
CA ALA A 395 19.69 -52.24 1.16
C ALA A 395 19.23 -52.63 2.57
N ARG A 396 18.14 -53.42 2.71
CA ARG A 396 17.65 -53.90 3.99
C ARG A 396 18.69 -54.80 4.65
N GLY A 397 19.31 -54.30 5.73
CA GLY A 397 20.39 -54.99 6.46
C GLY A 397 21.80 -54.37 6.26
N ARG A 398 21.97 -53.36 5.41
CA ARG A 398 23.22 -52.59 5.32
C ARG A 398 23.07 -51.27 6.11
N GLN A 399 24.17 -50.80 6.73
CA GLN A 399 24.22 -49.54 7.48
C GLN A 399 23.87 -48.33 6.62
N GLY A 400 23.08 -47.41 7.17
CA GLY A 400 22.82 -46.10 6.55
C GLY A 400 21.53 -45.44 7.04
N THR A 401 21.59 -44.15 7.26
CA THR A 401 20.48 -43.30 7.78
C THR A 401 19.36 -43.05 6.78
N GLY A 402 19.60 -43.26 5.48
CA GLY A 402 18.67 -42.88 4.42
C GLY A 402 18.50 -41.34 4.25
N LEU A 403 19.34 -40.54 4.91
CA LEU A 403 19.27 -39.10 4.87
C LEU A 403 20.31 -38.45 3.94
N GLY A 404 21.42 -39.15 3.67
CA GLY A 404 22.52 -38.60 2.88
C GLY A 404 22.12 -38.08 1.50
N LEU A 405 21.32 -38.83 0.72
CA LEU A 405 20.84 -38.40 -0.59
C LEU A 405 19.76 -37.32 -0.49
N ALA A 406 18.94 -37.32 0.57
CA ALA A 406 17.99 -36.24 0.82
C ALA A 406 18.70 -34.91 1.15
N ILE A 407 19.82 -34.96 1.89
CA ILE A 407 20.68 -33.78 2.11
C ILE A 407 21.27 -33.30 0.79
N VAL A 408 21.71 -34.20 -0.09
CA VAL A 408 22.22 -33.85 -1.43
C VAL A 408 21.16 -33.06 -2.20
N ARG A 409 19.93 -33.58 -2.28
CA ARG A 409 18.81 -32.92 -2.96
C ARG A 409 18.54 -31.53 -2.37
N GLN A 410 18.42 -31.43 -1.06
CA GLN A 410 18.16 -30.16 -0.36
C GLN A 410 19.26 -29.12 -0.65
N VAL A 411 20.53 -29.51 -0.60
CA VAL A 411 21.64 -28.59 -0.91
C VAL A 411 21.58 -28.11 -2.35
N VAL A 412 21.34 -29.01 -3.30
CA VAL A 412 21.30 -28.69 -4.73
C VAL A 412 20.12 -27.78 -5.06
N GLU A 413 18.93 -28.05 -4.51
CA GLU A 413 17.73 -27.20 -4.66
C GLU A 413 17.95 -25.78 -4.08
N GLN A 414 18.71 -25.65 -3.00
CA GLN A 414 19.08 -24.34 -2.41
C GLN A 414 20.07 -23.54 -3.25
N HIS A 415 20.72 -24.20 -4.21
CA HIS A 415 21.63 -23.58 -5.18
C HIS A 415 21.00 -23.51 -6.57
N ASP A 416 19.66 -23.46 -6.65
CA ASP A 416 18.88 -23.38 -7.91
C ASP A 416 19.17 -24.51 -8.89
N GLY A 417 19.62 -25.67 -8.39
CA GLY A 417 19.92 -26.86 -9.15
C GLY A 417 18.87 -27.96 -9.03
N HIS A 418 19.17 -29.11 -9.65
CA HIS A 418 18.37 -30.33 -9.49
C HIS A 418 19.28 -31.57 -9.46
N VAL A 419 18.75 -32.67 -8.89
CA VAL A 419 19.46 -33.95 -8.79
C VAL A 419 18.88 -34.99 -9.73
N GLU A 420 19.73 -35.88 -10.23
CA GLU A 420 19.32 -36.99 -11.06
C GLU A 420 20.01 -38.28 -10.60
N ALA A 421 19.27 -39.41 -10.64
CA ALA A 421 19.82 -40.75 -10.41
C ALA A 421 19.44 -41.68 -11.54
N ALA A 422 20.38 -42.43 -11.98
CA ALA A 422 20.19 -43.43 -13.05
C ALA A 422 21.07 -44.66 -12.84
N ASN A 423 20.67 -45.79 -13.39
CA ASN A 423 21.54 -46.95 -13.51
C ASN A 423 22.52 -46.76 -14.69
N ALA A 424 23.79 -46.96 -14.42
CA ALA A 424 24.83 -46.78 -15.45
C ALA A 424 24.91 -47.97 -16.43
N PRO A 425 25.13 -47.73 -17.70
CA PRO A 425 25.42 -48.80 -18.65
C PRO A 425 26.64 -49.61 -18.22
N GLY A 426 26.46 -50.94 -18.09
CA GLY A 426 27.53 -51.81 -17.60
C GLY A 426 27.50 -52.13 -16.12
N GLY A 427 26.48 -51.63 -15.38
CA GLY A 427 26.25 -51.82 -13.95
C GLY A 427 26.65 -50.62 -13.09
N GLY A 428 26.13 -50.62 -11.85
CA GLY A 428 26.28 -49.52 -10.90
C GLY A 428 25.26 -48.40 -11.05
N ALA A 429 25.28 -47.45 -10.14
CA ALA A 429 24.46 -46.27 -10.17
C ALA A 429 25.27 -45.00 -10.49
N SER A 430 24.61 -44.04 -11.10
CA SER A 430 25.15 -42.71 -11.37
C SER A 430 24.22 -41.67 -10.70
N PHE A 431 24.80 -40.78 -9.92
CA PHE A 431 24.12 -39.66 -9.30
C PHE A 431 24.73 -38.37 -9.83
N ALA A 432 23.87 -37.48 -10.34
CA ALA A 432 24.30 -36.20 -10.89
C ALA A 432 23.67 -35.05 -10.09
N LEU A 433 24.51 -34.04 -9.81
CA LEU A 433 24.11 -32.75 -9.24
C LEU A 433 24.19 -31.72 -10.35
N HIS A 434 23.07 -31.30 -10.88
CA HIS A 434 23.00 -30.24 -11.86
C HIS A 434 22.93 -28.89 -11.14
N LEU A 435 23.97 -28.08 -11.35
CA LEU A 435 24.09 -26.76 -10.73
C LEU A 435 24.27 -25.69 -11.81
N PRO A 436 23.77 -24.46 -11.60
CA PRO A 436 24.07 -23.35 -12.49
C PRO A 436 25.56 -22.99 -12.36
N THR A 437 26.36 -23.41 -13.31
CA THR A 437 27.81 -23.22 -13.32
C THR A 437 28.24 -22.20 -14.37
N VAL A 438 29.34 -21.51 -14.13
CA VAL A 438 30.02 -20.63 -15.06
C VAL A 438 31.42 -21.19 -15.31
N PRO A 439 31.81 -21.48 -16.59
CA PRO A 439 33.15 -21.89 -16.91
C PRO A 439 34.18 -20.82 -16.53
N VAL A 440 35.32 -21.23 -15.99
CA VAL A 440 36.42 -20.31 -15.74
C VAL A 440 37.10 -19.97 -17.07
N GLU A 441 36.93 -18.75 -17.57
CA GLU A 441 37.62 -18.28 -18.77
C GLU A 441 39.13 -18.30 -18.52
N GLY A 442 39.84 -19.18 -19.26
CA GLY A 442 41.31 -19.28 -19.21
C GLY A 442 41.91 -20.68 -18.99
N GLY A 443 41.05 -21.70 -18.83
CA GLY A 443 41.50 -23.07 -18.51
C GLY A 443 41.85 -24.02 -19.68
N ALA A 444 41.94 -23.53 -20.90
CA ALA A 444 42.41 -24.35 -22.02
C ALA A 444 43.93 -24.30 -22.10
N GLY A 445 44.62 -25.22 -21.43
CA GLY A 445 46.05 -25.46 -21.71
C GLY A 445 46.99 -25.49 -20.49
N HIS A 446 46.57 -26.02 -19.36
CA HIS A 446 47.54 -26.49 -18.37
C HIS A 446 47.08 -27.88 -17.90
N GLU A 447 47.76 -28.89 -18.43
CA GLU A 447 47.80 -30.21 -17.80
C GLU A 447 48.29 -29.99 -16.36
N PRO A 448 47.53 -30.34 -15.31
CA PRO A 448 48.01 -30.14 -13.95
C PRO A 448 49.26 -31.03 -13.77
N PRO A 449 50.34 -30.48 -13.18
CA PRO A 449 51.47 -31.34 -12.84
C PRO A 449 50.96 -32.43 -11.93
N LEU A 450 51.24 -33.67 -12.31
CA LEU A 450 51.09 -34.84 -11.43
C LEU A 450 51.84 -34.47 -10.14
N LEU A 451 51.16 -34.12 -9.06
CA LEU A 451 51.75 -33.98 -7.76
C LEU A 451 52.20 -35.38 -7.36
N GLU A 452 53.47 -35.71 -7.70
CA GLU A 452 54.20 -36.79 -7.05
C GLU A 452 54.19 -36.49 -5.55
N TYR A 453 53.43 -37.29 -4.83
CA TYR A 453 53.37 -37.28 -3.36
C TYR A 453 54.71 -37.88 -2.91
N GLU A 454 55.67 -37.03 -2.52
CA GLU A 454 56.86 -37.48 -1.78
C GLU A 454 56.40 -38.04 -0.44
N ASP A 455 56.63 -39.36 -0.29
CA ASP A 455 56.39 -40.12 0.93
C ASP A 455 57.17 -39.49 2.11
N PRO A 456 56.55 -39.02 3.20
CA PRO A 456 57.28 -38.45 4.30
C PRO A 456 58.18 -39.49 4.95
N GLN A 457 59.50 -39.24 4.89
CA GLN A 457 60.54 -40.02 5.55
C GLN A 457 60.19 -40.22 7.03
N PRO A 458 60.41 -41.45 7.56
CA PRO A 458 60.09 -41.77 8.95
C PRO A 458 60.99 -40.98 9.91
N VAL A 459 60.43 -40.17 10.77
CA VAL A 459 61.13 -39.45 11.85
C VAL A 459 61.62 -40.50 12.87
N LYS A 460 62.95 -40.67 12.93
CA LYS A 460 63.60 -41.44 13.96
C LYS A 460 63.54 -40.68 15.26
N ILE A 461 62.70 -41.15 16.18
CA ILE A 461 62.72 -40.70 17.59
C ILE A 461 63.92 -41.36 18.30
N ARG A 462 64.76 -40.50 18.84
CA ARG A 462 65.78 -40.89 19.83
C ARG A 462 65.24 -40.80 21.25
#